data_5aa6be65d35975476f3c8f8db4774779
#
_entry.id   5aa6be65d35975476f3c8f8db4774779
#
_cell.length_a   1.000
_cell.length_b   1.000
_cell.length_c   1.000
_cell.angle_alpha   90.00
_cell.angle_beta   90.00
_cell.angle_gamma   90.00
#
_symmetry.space_group_name_H-M   'P 1'
#
loop_
_entity.id
_entity.type
_entity.pdbx_description
1 polymer ?
#
loop_
_entity_poly.entity_id
_entity_poly.type
_entity_poly.pdbx_seq_one_letter_code
_entity_poly.pdbx_strand_id
1 'polypeptide(L)'
;SSSKLTGCLILHAGIRVTQSLMSITFCIVYPDSSRCFEAGACPGGWTYVLVNLGAKVFAVDRSELAPSLMKNPLVTFRAHDAFTYTPKELGEFDWVLSDVICYPERLLEWIHVWLDSGKTKQMICTIKMQGEIDWNLVAEFEKIPFSKIVHLNYNKHELTFIHVEPKN
;
A
#
# COMPACT_ATOMS: atom_id res chain seq x y z
N SER A 1 3.36 -20.82 9.72
CA SER A 1 2.81 -19.62 9.07
C SER A 1 2.23 -18.62 10.07
N SER A 2 1.59 -19.05 11.16
CA SER A 2 1.08 -18.16 12.21
C SER A 2 2.19 -17.44 13.00
N SER A 3 3.37 -18.05 13.12
CA SER A 3 4.51 -17.48 13.86
C SER A 3 5.14 -16.26 13.15
N LYS A 4 5.05 -16.17 11.81
CA LYS A 4 5.54 -15.01 11.07
C LYS A 4 4.65 -13.77 11.26
N LEU A 5 3.35 -13.98 11.42
CA LEU A 5 2.38 -12.92 11.69
C LEU A 5 2.54 -12.33 13.10
N THR A 6 2.83 -13.19 14.07
CA THR A 6 2.98 -12.77 15.47
C THR A 6 4.24 -11.93 15.72
N GLY A 7 5.34 -12.24 15.02
CA GLY A 7 6.58 -11.48 15.12
C GLY A 7 6.48 -10.06 14.56
N CYS A 8 5.62 -9.85 13.59
CA CYS A 8 5.42 -8.55 12.96
C CYS A 8 4.59 -7.59 13.81
N LEU A 9 3.73 -8.12 14.68
CA LEU A 9 2.81 -7.37 15.53
C LEU A 9 3.46 -6.62 16.71
N ILE A 10 4.69 -6.98 17.05
CA ILE A 10 5.29 -6.57 18.33
C ILE A 10 6.10 -5.27 18.21
N LEU A 11 6.48 -4.83 17.03
CA LEU A 11 7.59 -3.87 16.90
C LEU A 11 7.25 -2.37 16.85
N HIS A 12 6.03 -1.94 16.57
CA HIS A 12 5.71 -0.49 16.54
C HIS A 12 4.26 -0.17 16.88
N ALA A 13 4.06 0.50 18.00
CA ALA A 13 2.74 0.76 18.56
C ALA A 13 1.78 1.60 17.69
N GLY A 14 2.28 2.48 16.85
CA GLY A 14 1.45 3.38 16.04
C GLY A 14 1.01 2.85 14.68
N ILE A 15 1.61 1.76 14.19
CA ILE A 15 1.40 1.25 12.83
C ILE A 15 0.67 -0.10 12.84
N ARG A 16 0.36 -0.61 14.03
CA ARG A 16 -0.12 -1.99 14.24
C ARG A 16 -1.32 -2.42 13.40
N VAL A 17 -2.29 -1.55 13.22
CA VAL A 17 -3.55 -1.95 12.58
C VAL A 17 -3.41 -2.01 11.07
N THR A 18 -2.78 -1.01 10.47
CA THR A 18 -2.56 -0.97 9.02
C THR A 18 -1.61 -2.09 8.59
N GLN A 19 -0.56 -2.33 9.37
CA GLN A 19 0.37 -3.44 9.13
C GLN A 19 -0.30 -4.80 9.26
N SER A 20 -1.16 -4.99 10.26
CA SER A 20 -1.90 -6.24 10.42
C SER A 20 -2.83 -6.50 9.26
N LEU A 21 -3.59 -5.49 8.82
CA LEU A 21 -4.50 -5.62 7.69
C LEU A 21 -3.73 -5.93 6.41
N MET A 22 -2.64 -5.22 6.16
CA MET A 22 -1.79 -5.42 4.99
C MET A 22 -1.15 -6.81 5.01
N SER A 23 -0.64 -7.24 6.16
CA SER A 23 -0.05 -8.57 6.33
C SER A 23 -1.07 -9.68 6.06
N ILE A 24 -2.28 -9.55 6.59
CA ILE A 24 -3.35 -10.51 6.38
C ILE A 24 -3.73 -10.57 4.89
N THR A 25 -3.96 -9.42 4.27
CA THR A 25 -4.33 -9.34 2.87
C THR A 25 -3.24 -9.93 1.98
N PHE A 26 -2.00 -9.59 2.24
CA PHE A 26 -0.85 -10.08 1.48
C PHE A 26 -0.64 -11.58 1.64
N CYS A 27 -0.75 -12.12 2.86
CA CYS A 27 -0.63 -13.54 3.12
C CYS A 27 -1.73 -14.38 2.47
N ILE A 28 -2.93 -13.82 2.35
CA ILE A 28 -4.05 -14.52 1.69
C ILE A 28 -3.81 -14.65 0.20
N VAL A 29 -3.21 -13.65 -0.42
CA VAL A 29 -3.13 -13.57 -1.89
C VAL A 29 -1.79 -13.99 -2.44
N TYR A 30 -0.68 -13.66 -1.88
CA TYR A 30 0.65 -14.16 -2.22
C TYR A 30 1.77 -13.66 -1.47
N PRO A 31 2.68 -14.49 -1.08
CA PRO A 31 3.76 -13.97 -0.29
C PRO A 31 5.11 -13.96 -0.95
N ASP A 32 5.54 -15.02 -1.51
CA ASP A 32 6.95 -15.14 -1.88
C ASP A 32 7.24 -14.56 -3.26
N SER A 33 8.34 -13.81 -3.36
CA SER A 33 8.85 -13.20 -4.60
C SER A 33 7.90 -12.21 -5.31
N SER A 34 6.86 -11.73 -4.64
CA SER A 34 6.01 -10.68 -5.19
C SER A 34 6.79 -9.39 -5.40
N ARG A 35 6.44 -8.68 -6.45
CA ARG A 35 7.00 -7.39 -6.77
C ARG A 35 6.02 -6.30 -6.38
N CYS A 36 6.45 -5.41 -5.47
CA CYS A 36 5.59 -4.37 -4.91
C CYS A 36 6.11 -2.98 -5.25
N PHE A 37 5.20 -2.08 -5.59
CA PHE A 37 5.46 -0.64 -5.67
C PHE A 37 4.80 0.04 -4.46
N GLU A 38 5.59 0.74 -3.68
CA GLU A 38 5.11 1.43 -2.48
C GLU A 38 5.33 2.93 -2.61
N ALA A 39 4.22 3.65 -2.73
CA ALA A 39 4.20 5.10 -2.81
C ALA A 39 4.02 5.70 -1.41
N GLY A 40 4.92 6.61 -1.02
CA GLY A 40 4.90 7.21 0.31
C GLY A 40 5.43 6.27 1.38
N ALA A 41 6.61 5.71 1.16
CA ALA A 41 7.12 4.59 1.95
C ALA A 41 7.73 4.99 3.31
N CYS A 42 8.23 6.22 3.47
CA CYS A 42 8.92 6.66 4.68
C CYS A 42 8.01 6.63 5.93
N PRO A 43 8.49 6.16 7.07
CA PRO A 43 9.82 5.66 7.41
C PRO A 43 10.08 4.18 7.02
N GLY A 44 9.06 3.47 6.54
CA GLY A 44 9.23 2.12 6.03
C GLY A 44 8.49 1.04 6.79
N GLY A 45 7.42 1.39 7.50
CA GLY A 45 6.62 0.41 8.25
C GLY A 45 6.02 -0.66 7.34
N TRP A 46 5.42 -0.27 6.25
CA TRP A 46 4.88 -1.23 5.27
C TRP A 46 6.00 -1.95 4.53
N THR A 47 7.07 -1.24 4.17
CA THR A 47 8.26 -1.85 3.54
C THR A 47 8.80 -2.99 4.40
N TYR A 48 8.92 -2.77 5.71
CA TYR A 48 9.36 -3.80 6.64
C TYR A 48 8.48 -5.06 6.60
N VAL A 49 7.16 -4.88 6.60
CA VAL A 49 6.22 -6.01 6.49
C VAL A 49 6.42 -6.76 5.18
N LEU A 50 6.50 -6.04 4.07
CA LEU A 50 6.62 -6.63 2.74
C LEU A 50 7.91 -7.46 2.59
N VAL A 51 9.04 -6.93 3.02
CA VAL A 51 10.31 -7.66 2.91
C VAL A 51 10.36 -8.87 3.83
N ASN A 52 9.70 -8.82 4.99
CA ASN A 52 9.59 -9.97 5.88
C ASN A 52 8.69 -11.07 5.29
N LEU A 53 7.81 -10.74 4.37
CA LEU A 53 7.00 -11.69 3.61
C LEU A 53 7.71 -12.21 2.35
N GLY A 54 8.92 -11.75 2.08
CA GLY A 54 9.72 -12.18 0.93
C GLY A 54 9.52 -11.36 -0.34
N ALA A 55 8.81 -10.23 -0.26
CA ALA A 55 8.55 -9.38 -1.41
C ALA A 55 9.76 -8.51 -1.78
N LYS A 56 9.89 -8.20 -3.07
CA LYS A 56 10.79 -7.17 -3.57
C LYS A 56 10.02 -5.86 -3.65
N VAL A 57 10.54 -4.82 -3.02
CA VAL A 57 9.84 -3.54 -2.88
C VAL A 57 10.58 -2.43 -3.61
N PHE A 58 9.88 -1.79 -4.55
CA PHE A 58 10.29 -0.51 -5.11
C PHE A 58 9.61 0.58 -4.28
N ALA A 59 10.36 1.18 -3.37
CA ALA A 59 9.86 2.16 -2.41
C ALA A 59 10.21 3.58 -2.86
N VAL A 60 9.22 4.45 -2.88
CA VAL A 60 9.39 5.85 -3.31
C VAL A 60 8.84 6.78 -2.24
N ASP A 61 9.66 7.73 -1.84
CA ASP A 61 9.28 8.83 -0.96
C ASP A 61 10.27 9.96 -1.15
N ARG A 62 9.94 11.15 -0.67
CA ARG A 62 10.87 12.28 -0.66
C ARG A 62 11.95 12.12 0.40
N SER A 63 11.65 11.43 1.48
CA SER A 63 12.56 11.16 2.60
C SER A 63 12.97 9.69 2.63
N GLU A 64 14.20 9.44 3.07
CA GLU A 64 14.75 8.09 3.16
C GLU A 64 14.01 7.21 4.17
N LEU A 65 14.08 5.91 3.94
CA LEU A 65 13.60 4.90 4.87
C LEU A 65 14.57 4.74 6.05
N ALA A 66 14.16 3.96 7.05
CA ALA A 66 15.05 3.55 8.13
C ALA A 66 16.33 2.90 7.55
N PRO A 67 17.51 3.13 8.17
CA PRO A 67 18.78 2.64 7.62
C PRO A 67 18.83 1.14 7.33
N SER A 68 18.20 0.32 8.17
CA SER A 68 18.13 -1.13 7.96
C SER A 68 17.40 -1.51 6.67
N LEU A 69 16.37 -0.76 6.30
CA LEU A 69 15.61 -0.97 5.07
C LEU A 69 16.38 -0.47 3.84
N MET A 70 17.08 0.65 3.97
CA MET A 70 17.93 1.18 2.89
C MET A 70 19.04 0.18 2.49
N LYS A 71 19.48 -0.65 3.43
CA LYS A 71 20.51 -1.69 3.21
C LYS A 71 19.93 -3.04 2.78
N ASN A 72 18.61 -3.22 2.87
CA ASN A 72 17.99 -4.51 2.57
C ASN A 72 18.04 -4.77 1.05
N PRO A 73 18.56 -5.92 0.60
CA PRO A 73 18.70 -6.23 -0.83
C PRO A 73 17.35 -6.36 -1.56
N LEU A 74 16.24 -6.58 -0.83
CA LEU A 74 14.90 -6.64 -1.40
C LEU A 74 14.29 -5.25 -1.65
N VAL A 75 14.91 -4.18 -1.12
CA VAL A 75 14.42 -2.82 -1.23
C VAL A 75 15.21 -2.05 -2.28
N THR A 76 14.50 -1.45 -3.24
CA THR A 76 15.03 -0.42 -4.13
C THR A 76 14.32 0.88 -3.79
N PHE A 77 15.07 1.85 -3.28
CA PHE A 77 14.53 3.15 -2.88
C PHE A 77 14.84 4.23 -3.91
N ARG A 78 13.86 5.12 -4.13
CA ARG A 78 14.04 6.34 -4.92
C ARG A 78 13.45 7.53 -4.19
N ALA A 79 14.23 8.60 -4.05
CA ALA A 79 13.78 9.88 -3.51
C ALA A 79 13.07 10.65 -4.63
N HIS A 80 11.74 10.63 -4.62
CA HIS A 80 10.94 11.24 -5.69
C HIS A 80 9.49 11.42 -5.23
N ASP A 81 8.71 12.21 -5.98
CA ASP A 81 7.25 12.25 -5.83
C ASP A 81 6.68 10.98 -6.49
N ALA A 82 6.17 10.07 -5.66
CA ALA A 82 5.71 8.77 -6.11
C ALA A 82 4.57 8.83 -7.13
N PHE A 83 3.72 9.86 -7.05
CA PHE A 83 2.56 9.99 -7.94
C PHE A 83 2.93 10.53 -9.33
N THR A 84 4.17 10.97 -9.54
CA THR A 84 4.65 11.38 -10.86
C THR A 84 5.11 10.21 -11.72
N TYR A 85 5.39 9.05 -11.12
CA TYR A 85 5.69 7.85 -11.88
C TYR A 85 4.44 7.28 -12.54
N THR A 86 4.57 6.83 -13.77
CA THR A 86 3.48 6.20 -14.51
C THR A 86 3.65 4.69 -14.57
N PRO A 87 2.57 3.93 -14.72
CA PRO A 87 2.65 2.47 -14.92
C PRO A 87 3.49 2.09 -16.13
N LYS A 88 3.48 2.91 -17.17
CA LYS A 88 4.28 2.69 -18.38
C LYS A 88 5.78 2.74 -18.09
N GLU A 89 6.21 3.67 -17.25
CA GLU A 89 7.61 3.81 -16.85
C GLU A 89 8.07 2.67 -15.94
N LEU A 90 7.25 2.29 -14.98
CA LEU A 90 7.63 1.34 -13.94
C LEU A 90 7.38 -0.12 -14.33
N GLY A 91 6.40 -0.39 -15.18
CA GLY A 91 6.01 -1.75 -15.57
C GLY A 91 5.06 -2.43 -14.59
N GLU A 92 5.01 -3.74 -14.63
CA GLU A 92 4.07 -4.54 -13.85
C GLU A 92 4.52 -4.76 -12.41
N PHE A 93 3.54 -4.74 -11.51
CA PHE A 93 3.71 -5.08 -10.10
C PHE A 93 2.59 -6.03 -9.66
N ASP A 94 2.93 -6.95 -8.76
CA ASP A 94 1.92 -7.80 -8.12
C ASP A 94 1.05 -6.99 -7.16
N TRP A 95 1.66 -6.02 -6.49
CA TRP A 95 0.99 -5.10 -5.58
C TRP A 95 1.43 -3.67 -5.80
N VAL A 96 0.48 -2.76 -5.77
CA VAL A 96 0.74 -1.31 -5.72
C VAL A 96 0.10 -0.77 -4.45
N LEU A 97 0.90 -0.07 -3.65
CA LEU A 97 0.50 0.39 -2.34
C LEU A 97 0.75 1.89 -2.20
N SER A 98 -0.10 2.55 -1.43
CA SER A 98 0.07 3.99 -1.18
C SER A 98 -0.32 4.35 0.25
N ASP A 99 0.57 5.09 0.90
CA ASP A 99 0.32 5.79 2.16
C ASP A 99 0.69 7.28 2.04
N VAL A 100 0.53 7.82 0.85
CA VAL A 100 0.84 9.23 0.54
C VAL A 100 -0.20 10.15 1.16
N ILE A 101 0.26 11.25 1.77
CA ILE A 101 -0.62 12.33 2.22
C ILE A 101 -1.00 13.16 1.00
N CYS A 102 -2.25 13.02 0.55
CA CYS A 102 -2.78 13.74 -0.60
C CYS A 102 -4.30 13.85 -0.49
N TYR A 103 -4.90 14.70 -1.32
CA TYR A 103 -6.35 14.77 -1.42
C TYR A 103 -6.91 13.44 -1.93
N PRO A 104 -8.04 12.95 -1.39
CA PRO A 104 -8.65 11.69 -1.83
C PRO A 104 -8.95 11.64 -3.33
N GLU A 105 -9.33 12.75 -3.94
CA GLU A 105 -9.59 12.83 -5.38
C GLU A 105 -8.35 12.52 -6.20
N ARG A 106 -7.18 13.00 -5.78
CA ARG A 106 -5.91 12.71 -6.44
C ARG A 106 -5.53 11.24 -6.31
N LEU A 107 -5.77 10.66 -5.14
CA LEU A 107 -5.56 9.23 -4.93
C LEU A 107 -6.47 8.40 -5.85
N LEU A 108 -7.74 8.77 -5.96
CA LEU A 108 -8.70 8.08 -6.81
C LEU A 108 -8.25 8.08 -8.28
N GLU A 109 -7.82 9.22 -8.80
CA GLU A 109 -7.26 9.32 -10.15
C GLU A 109 -6.05 8.41 -10.33
N TRP A 110 -5.14 8.41 -9.38
CA TRP A 110 -3.94 7.57 -9.42
C TRP A 110 -4.27 6.08 -9.39
N ILE A 111 -5.26 5.67 -8.58
CA ILE A 111 -5.76 4.29 -8.56
C ILE A 111 -6.29 3.90 -9.94
N HIS A 112 -7.11 4.74 -10.56
CA HIS A 112 -7.64 4.47 -11.90
C HIS A 112 -6.53 4.35 -12.94
N VAL A 113 -5.52 5.20 -12.89
CA VAL A 113 -4.37 5.12 -13.80
C VAL A 113 -3.69 3.76 -13.71
N TRP A 114 -3.46 3.25 -12.49
CA TRP A 114 -2.84 1.96 -12.30
C TRP A 114 -3.73 0.80 -12.72
N LEU A 115 -5.00 0.80 -12.34
CA LEU A 115 -5.92 -0.29 -12.68
C LEU A 115 -6.23 -0.32 -14.17
N ASP A 116 -6.45 0.84 -14.79
CA ASP A 116 -6.73 0.94 -16.23
C ASP A 116 -5.52 0.54 -17.09
N SER A 117 -4.31 0.68 -16.56
CA SER A 117 -3.08 0.26 -17.26
C SER A 117 -2.95 -1.26 -17.39
N GLY A 118 -3.61 -2.02 -16.55
CA GLY A 118 -3.43 -3.48 -16.45
C GLY A 118 -2.11 -3.91 -15.83
N LYS A 119 -1.32 -2.97 -15.29
CA LYS A 119 0.00 -3.26 -14.73
C LYS A 119 -0.04 -3.74 -13.27
N THR A 120 -1.19 -3.69 -12.63
CA THR A 120 -1.42 -4.33 -11.33
C THR A 120 -2.86 -4.80 -11.23
N LYS A 121 -3.07 -5.83 -10.43
CA LYS A 121 -4.41 -6.37 -10.10
C LYS A 121 -4.72 -6.27 -8.63
N GLN A 122 -3.81 -5.73 -7.85
CA GLN A 122 -3.94 -5.68 -6.40
C GLN A 122 -3.40 -4.37 -5.87
N MET A 123 -4.20 -3.67 -5.08
CA MET A 123 -3.82 -2.40 -4.47
C MET A 123 -4.25 -2.31 -3.03
N ILE A 124 -3.44 -1.67 -2.21
CA ILE A 124 -3.80 -1.23 -0.86
C ILE A 124 -3.42 0.24 -0.75
N CYS A 125 -4.41 1.09 -0.48
CA CYS A 125 -4.19 2.53 -0.40
C CYS A 125 -4.87 3.11 0.83
N THR A 126 -4.19 3.99 1.54
CA THR A 126 -4.77 4.75 2.63
C THR A 126 -5.44 6.01 2.06
N ILE A 127 -6.74 6.16 2.32
CA ILE A 127 -7.51 7.35 1.96
C ILE A 127 -7.47 8.29 3.16
N LYS A 128 -6.84 9.45 3.01
CA LYS A 128 -6.68 10.43 4.09
C LYS A 128 -7.64 11.59 3.86
N MET A 129 -8.69 11.66 4.71
CA MET A 129 -9.66 12.74 4.65
C MET A 129 -9.13 13.96 5.40
N GLN A 130 -9.39 15.14 4.86
CA GLN A 130 -9.11 16.39 5.55
C GLN A 130 -10.39 16.88 6.22
N GLY A 131 -10.57 16.55 7.50
CA GLY A 131 -11.78 16.83 8.23
C GLY A 131 -12.73 15.66 8.27
N GLU A 132 -14.03 15.91 8.10
CA GLU A 132 -15.04 14.85 8.11
C GLU A 132 -14.96 13.97 6.87
N ILE A 133 -15.40 12.72 7.00
CA ILE A 133 -15.42 11.77 5.89
C ILE A 133 -16.49 12.19 4.87
N ASP A 134 -16.07 12.40 3.64
CA ASP A 134 -16.96 12.62 2.50
C ASP A 134 -17.45 11.25 1.97
N TRP A 135 -18.62 10.84 2.38
CA TRP A 135 -19.20 9.55 2.02
C TRP A 135 -19.54 9.44 0.53
N ASN A 136 -19.81 10.56 -0.14
CA ASN A 136 -20.03 10.56 -1.59
C ASN A 136 -18.75 10.20 -2.34
N LEU A 137 -17.62 10.71 -1.88
CA LEU A 137 -16.31 10.38 -2.43
C LEU A 137 -15.90 8.95 -2.12
N VAL A 138 -16.18 8.46 -0.91
CA VAL A 138 -15.96 7.06 -0.53
C VAL A 138 -16.73 6.13 -1.48
N ALA A 139 -17.96 6.48 -1.83
CA ALA A 139 -18.76 5.70 -2.77
C ALA A 139 -18.09 5.57 -4.15
N GLU A 140 -17.35 6.59 -4.60
CA GLU A 140 -16.61 6.51 -5.86
C GLU A 140 -15.48 5.47 -5.81
N PHE A 141 -14.80 5.34 -4.67
CA PHE A 141 -13.84 4.25 -4.47
C PHE A 141 -14.52 2.88 -4.44
N GLU A 142 -15.67 2.78 -3.79
CA GLU A 142 -16.42 1.52 -3.67
C GLU A 142 -16.98 1.03 -5.00
N LYS A 143 -17.20 1.90 -5.97
CA LYS A 143 -17.66 1.53 -7.31
C LYS A 143 -16.61 0.76 -8.11
N ILE A 144 -15.35 0.83 -7.73
CA ILE A 144 -14.28 0.08 -8.40
C ILE A 144 -14.51 -1.42 -8.13
N PRO A 145 -14.66 -2.26 -9.17
CA PRO A 145 -14.91 -3.69 -9.00
C PRO A 145 -13.82 -4.36 -8.14
N PHE A 146 -14.20 -5.40 -7.39
CA PHE A 146 -13.29 -6.17 -6.53
C PHE A 146 -12.62 -5.36 -5.44
N SER A 147 -13.23 -4.26 -5.04
CA SER A 147 -12.68 -3.35 -4.02
C SER A 147 -13.57 -3.30 -2.80
N LYS A 148 -12.95 -3.02 -1.67
CA LYS A 148 -13.65 -2.75 -0.42
C LYS A 148 -12.96 -1.64 0.36
N ILE A 149 -13.72 -0.93 1.15
CA ILE A 149 -13.23 0.10 2.07
C ILE A 149 -13.35 -0.43 3.49
N VAL A 150 -12.25 -0.31 4.24
CA VAL A 150 -12.21 -0.70 5.65
C VAL A 150 -11.93 0.54 6.49
N HIS A 151 -12.76 0.78 7.50
CA HIS A 151 -12.55 1.84 8.47
C HIS A 151 -11.99 1.24 9.76
N LEU A 152 -10.75 1.55 10.05
CA LEU A 152 -10.09 1.09 11.27
C LEU A 152 -10.34 2.11 12.39
N ASN A 153 -10.82 1.63 13.54
CA ASN A 153 -11.28 2.48 14.64
C ASN A 153 -10.24 3.44 15.23
N TYR A 154 -8.97 3.27 14.90
CA TYR A 154 -7.88 4.10 15.43
C TYR A 154 -7.64 5.38 14.65
N ASN A 155 -8.14 5.47 13.41
CA ASN A 155 -7.94 6.61 12.53
C ASN A 155 -9.26 7.22 12.13
N LYS A 156 -9.64 8.32 12.80
CA LYS A 156 -10.93 8.98 12.57
C LYS A 156 -11.10 9.57 11.17
N HIS A 157 -9.99 9.84 10.48
CA HIS A 157 -9.97 10.51 9.16
C HIS A 157 -9.32 9.68 8.08
N GLU A 158 -9.02 8.42 8.36
CA GLU A 158 -8.39 7.53 7.39
C GLU A 158 -9.24 6.29 7.14
N LEU A 159 -9.34 5.94 5.87
CA LEU A 159 -9.95 4.72 5.42
C LEU A 159 -8.91 3.92 4.62
N THR A 160 -9.07 2.61 4.57
CA THR A 160 -8.18 1.76 3.77
C THR A 160 -8.96 1.19 2.59
N PHE A 161 -8.47 1.49 1.38
CA PHE A 161 -8.96 0.93 0.14
C PHE A 161 -8.17 -0.33 -0.17
N ILE A 162 -8.89 -1.42 -0.45
CA ILE A 162 -8.28 -2.70 -0.82
C ILE A 162 -8.93 -3.17 -2.12
N HIS A 163 -8.10 -3.43 -3.12
CA HIS A 163 -8.53 -3.97 -4.40
C HIS A 163 -7.77 -5.26 -4.69
N VAL A 164 -8.48 -6.35 -4.89
CA VAL A 164 -7.89 -7.65 -5.22
C VAL A 164 -8.75 -8.31 -6.30
N GLU A 165 -8.20 -8.40 -7.50
CA GLU A 165 -8.84 -9.11 -8.59
C GLU A 165 -8.69 -10.62 -8.41
N PRO A 166 -9.72 -11.41 -8.75
CA PRO A 166 -9.62 -12.86 -8.65
C PRO A 166 -8.59 -13.39 -9.64
N LYS A 167 -7.90 -14.47 -9.25
CA LYS A 167 -7.00 -15.18 -10.14
C LYS A 167 -7.80 -16.06 -11.10
N ASN A 168 -7.37 -16.03 -12.33
CA ASN A 168 -7.87 -16.97 -13.34
C ASN A 168 -7.08 -18.26 -13.31
#